data_09d2eb7d47312b63ae081b152a580db0
#
_entry.id   09d2eb7d47312b63ae081b152a580db0
#
_cell.length_a   1.000
_cell.length_b   1.000
_cell.length_c   1.000
_cell.angle_alpha   90.00
_cell.angle_beta   90.00
_cell.angle_gamma   90.00
#
_symmetry.space_group_name_H-M   'P 1'
#
loop_
_entity.id
_entity.type
_entity.pdbx_description
1 polymer ?
#
loop_
_entity_poly.entity_id
_entity_poly.type
_entity_poly.pdbx_seq_one_letter_code
_entity_poly.pdbx_strand_id
1 'polypeptide(L)'
;MDRLSRRRFLQQGCALVGASAWPSTFALAAGERFDLVIRNGEVLDPSQKLRAKRDVGVRRARIAAIEPNIALEQGIQSIDATGKLVVPGLVDLHAHVYPLGSAIGLPADSLIVT
;
A
#
# COMPACT_ATOMS: atom_id res chain seq x y z
N MET A 1 24.53 9.70 55.01
CA MET A 1 24.15 10.21 53.68
C MET A 1 24.91 9.39 52.66
N ASP A 2 24.26 8.34 52.15
CA ASP A 2 24.90 7.36 51.26
C ASP A 2 24.84 7.88 49.83
N ARG A 3 25.99 8.07 49.20
CA ARG A 3 26.10 8.47 47.83
C ARG A 3 25.75 7.28 46.92
N LEU A 4 24.56 7.24 46.40
CA LEU A 4 24.17 6.29 45.36
C LEU A 4 25.08 6.50 44.14
N SER A 5 25.93 5.54 43.87
CA SER A 5 26.88 5.57 42.77
C SER A 5 26.11 5.50 41.46
N ARG A 6 26.47 6.36 40.49
CA ARG A 6 25.93 6.40 39.11
C ARG A 6 25.91 5.03 38.44
N ARG A 7 26.77 4.14 38.88
CA ARG A 7 26.86 2.77 38.35
C ARG A 7 25.69 1.88 38.75
N ARG A 8 25.11 2.09 39.94
CA ARG A 8 23.93 1.33 40.41
C ARG A 8 22.64 1.81 39.75
N PHE A 9 22.55 3.10 39.40
CA PHE A 9 21.41 3.66 38.68
C PHE A 9 21.30 3.09 37.26
N LEU A 10 22.44 2.88 36.57
CA LEU A 10 22.49 2.31 35.22
C LEU A 10 22.22 0.79 35.19
N GLN A 11 22.44 0.07 36.30
CA GLN A 11 22.19 -1.37 36.37
C GLN A 11 20.74 -1.71 36.68
N GLN A 12 19.96 -0.82 37.26
CA GLN A 12 18.54 -1.03 37.53
C GLN A 12 17.60 -0.51 36.43
N GLY A 13 18.11 0.21 35.44
CA GLY A 13 17.35 0.75 34.31
C GLY A 13 17.21 -0.16 33.07
N CYS A 14 17.86 -1.33 33.05
CA CYS A 14 17.93 -2.17 31.85
C CYS A 14 17.00 -3.41 31.85
N ALA A 15 15.97 -3.45 32.66
CA ALA A 15 15.09 -4.62 32.74
C ALA A 15 13.62 -4.31 32.46
N LEU A 16 13.28 -3.57 31.43
CA LEU A 16 11.91 -3.50 30.87
C LEU A 16 11.92 -2.90 29.43
N VAL A 17 12.81 -3.40 28.57
CA VAL A 17 12.54 -3.32 27.14
C VAL A 17 11.95 -4.68 26.75
N GLY A 18 10.74 -4.90 27.19
CA GLY A 18 9.89 -5.93 26.63
C GLY A 18 9.79 -5.67 25.14
N ALA A 19 10.11 -6.68 24.33
CA ALA A 19 9.89 -6.70 22.90
C ALA A 19 8.41 -6.41 22.64
N SER A 20 8.07 -5.14 22.49
CA SER A 20 6.83 -4.73 21.86
C SER A 20 7.01 -5.06 20.39
N ALA A 21 6.72 -6.32 20.01
CA ALA A 21 6.34 -6.66 18.66
C ALA A 21 5.15 -5.73 18.36
N TRP A 22 5.41 -4.64 17.65
CA TRP A 22 4.33 -3.85 17.09
C TRP A 22 3.63 -4.76 16.09
N PRO A 23 2.38 -5.11 16.34
CA PRO A 23 1.60 -5.75 15.29
C PRO A 23 1.44 -4.68 14.21
N SER A 24 2.08 -4.90 13.06
CA SER A 24 1.88 -4.09 11.84
C SER A 24 0.50 -4.34 11.24
N THR A 25 -0.45 -4.78 12.02
CA THR A 25 -1.85 -4.77 11.68
C THR A 25 -2.35 -3.36 11.96
N PHE A 26 -2.39 -2.52 10.93
CA PHE A 26 -3.35 -1.44 10.90
C PHE A 26 -4.72 -2.10 10.98
N ALA A 27 -5.19 -2.35 12.21
CA ALA A 27 -6.56 -2.71 12.42
C ALA A 27 -7.38 -1.55 11.87
N LEU A 28 -8.05 -1.76 10.75
CA LEU A 28 -9.08 -0.85 10.29
C LEU A 28 -10.01 -0.60 11.47
N ALA A 29 -10.17 0.67 11.84
CA ALA A 29 -11.15 1.05 12.84
C ALA A 29 -12.47 0.41 12.41
N ALA A 30 -13.10 -0.34 13.32
CA ALA A 30 -14.33 -1.06 13.04
C ALA A 30 -15.37 -0.05 12.48
N GLY A 31 -15.63 -0.12 11.17
CA GLY A 31 -16.59 0.77 10.50
C GLY A 31 -16.13 1.42 9.19
N GLU A 32 -14.84 1.56 8.93
CA GLU A 32 -14.39 2.17 7.66
C GLU A 32 -14.18 1.08 6.60
N ARG A 33 -15.08 1.06 5.59
CA ARG A 33 -14.99 0.15 4.44
C ARG A 33 -14.04 0.71 3.38
N PHE A 34 -13.48 -0.18 2.55
CA PHE A 34 -12.80 0.21 1.33
C PHE A 34 -13.82 0.64 0.27
N ASP A 35 -13.48 1.67 -0.50
CA ASP A 35 -14.28 2.08 -1.65
C ASP A 35 -14.26 0.99 -2.74
N LEU A 36 -13.09 0.36 -2.91
CA LEU A 36 -12.86 -0.72 -3.86
C LEU A 36 -11.90 -1.75 -3.28
N VAL A 37 -12.17 -3.02 -3.51
CA VAL A 37 -11.24 -4.12 -3.23
C VAL A 37 -10.95 -4.88 -4.53
N ILE A 38 -9.68 -4.96 -4.92
CA ILE A 38 -9.21 -5.81 -6.02
C ILE A 38 -8.76 -7.13 -5.39
N ARG A 39 -9.36 -8.24 -5.78
CA ARG A 39 -9.19 -9.54 -5.12
C ARG A 39 -8.50 -10.57 -6.00
N ASN A 40 -7.84 -11.52 -5.35
CA ASN A 40 -7.28 -12.72 -5.98
C ASN A 40 -6.20 -12.46 -7.05
N GLY A 41 -5.71 -11.24 -7.21
CA GLY A 41 -4.71 -10.88 -8.21
C GLY A 41 -3.27 -11.23 -7.79
N GLU A 42 -2.39 -11.41 -8.74
CA GLU A 42 -0.96 -11.44 -8.49
C GLU A 42 -0.45 -9.98 -8.44
N VAL A 43 -0.22 -9.46 -7.24
CA VAL A 43 0.29 -8.10 -7.06
C VAL A 43 1.78 -8.06 -7.31
N LEU A 44 2.20 -7.15 -8.19
CA LEU A 44 3.59 -6.84 -8.47
C LEU A 44 3.85 -5.38 -8.09
N ASP A 45 4.58 -5.16 -7.01
CA ASP A 45 5.05 -3.83 -6.59
C ASP A 45 6.58 -3.84 -6.49
N PRO A 46 7.28 -3.29 -7.49
CA PRO A 46 8.74 -3.24 -7.48
C PRO A 46 9.31 -2.39 -6.34
N SER A 47 8.57 -1.38 -5.89
CA SER A 47 9.03 -0.47 -4.81
C SER A 47 9.18 -1.21 -3.48
N GLN A 48 8.30 -2.18 -3.23
CA GLN A 48 8.31 -3.02 -2.04
C GLN A 48 8.95 -4.40 -2.28
N LYS A 49 9.45 -4.67 -3.48
CA LYS A 49 9.94 -5.99 -3.92
C LYS A 49 8.88 -7.09 -3.71
N LEU A 50 7.62 -6.73 -3.88
CA LEU A 50 6.49 -7.62 -3.67
C LEU A 50 6.07 -8.25 -5.00
N ARG A 51 5.96 -9.57 -5.03
CA ARG A 51 5.29 -10.34 -6.07
C ARG A 51 4.57 -11.51 -5.40
N ALA A 52 3.28 -11.38 -5.19
CA ALA A 52 2.49 -12.39 -4.50
C ALA A 52 0.99 -12.23 -4.80
N LYS A 53 0.22 -13.31 -4.59
CA LYS A 53 -1.23 -13.21 -4.55
C LYS A 53 -1.64 -12.39 -3.34
N ARG A 54 -2.33 -11.28 -3.59
CA ARG A 54 -2.82 -10.35 -2.56
C ARG A 54 -4.11 -9.71 -3.01
N ASP A 55 -4.86 -9.25 -2.04
CA ASP A 55 -5.97 -8.35 -2.23
C ASP A 55 -5.51 -6.91 -1.98
N VAL A 56 -6.01 -5.97 -2.77
CA VAL A 56 -5.68 -4.54 -2.65
C VAL A 56 -6.93 -3.78 -2.27
N GLY A 57 -6.91 -3.15 -1.10
CA GLY A 57 -7.97 -2.27 -0.61
C GLY A 57 -7.67 -0.82 -0.92
N VAL A 58 -8.58 -0.17 -1.64
CA VAL A 58 -8.50 1.25 -1.99
C VAL A 58 -9.51 2.03 -1.18
N ARG A 59 -9.09 3.17 -0.62
CA ARG A 59 -9.94 4.09 0.13
C ARG A 59 -9.50 5.53 -0.11
N ARG A 60 -10.48 6.40 -0.40
CA ARG A 60 -10.22 7.83 -0.69
C ARG A 60 -9.15 8.01 -1.77
N ALA A 61 -9.28 7.25 -2.86
CA ALA A 61 -8.35 7.23 -4.00
C ALA A 61 -6.88 6.86 -3.63
N ARG A 62 -6.67 6.14 -2.53
CA ARG A 62 -5.34 5.67 -2.11
C ARG A 62 -5.36 4.17 -1.83
N ILE A 63 -4.26 3.49 -2.08
CA ILE A 63 -4.05 2.13 -1.61
C ILE A 63 -3.91 2.20 -0.09
N ALA A 64 -4.89 1.62 0.61
CA ALA A 64 -4.96 1.63 2.06
C ALA A 64 -4.52 0.29 2.68
N ALA A 65 -4.59 -0.80 1.91
CA ALA A 65 -4.13 -2.12 2.35
C ALA A 65 -3.68 -2.98 1.17
N ILE A 66 -2.68 -3.84 1.39
CA ILE A 66 -2.29 -4.95 0.51
C ILE A 66 -2.15 -6.16 1.42
N GLU A 67 -3.12 -7.06 1.38
CA GLU A 67 -3.24 -8.17 2.33
C GLU A 67 -3.42 -9.52 1.63
N PRO A 68 -3.13 -10.64 2.27
CA PRO A 68 -3.37 -11.96 1.69
C PRO A 68 -4.83 -12.21 1.33
N ASN A 69 -5.75 -11.64 2.10
CA ASN A 69 -7.20 -11.73 1.90
C ASN A 69 -7.91 -10.57 2.60
N ILE A 70 -8.79 -9.90 1.90
CA ILE A 70 -9.69 -8.87 2.43
C ILE A 70 -11.12 -9.42 2.36
N ALA A 71 -11.84 -9.40 3.47
CA ALA A 71 -13.21 -9.89 3.52
C ALA A 71 -14.13 -9.07 2.59
N LEU A 72 -15.10 -9.72 1.95
CA LEU A 72 -16.02 -9.07 1.00
C LEU A 72 -16.78 -7.91 1.63
N GLU A 73 -17.15 -8.07 2.88
CA GLU A 73 -17.92 -7.07 3.64
C GLU A 73 -17.15 -5.79 3.91
N GLN A 74 -15.82 -5.84 3.77
CA GLN A 74 -14.95 -4.67 3.95
C GLN A 74 -14.87 -3.78 2.70
N GLY A 75 -15.38 -4.22 1.56
CA GLY A 75 -15.47 -3.45 0.32
C GLY A 75 -16.86 -2.93 0.02
N ILE A 76 -16.97 -1.71 -0.53
CA ILE A 76 -18.20 -1.20 -1.14
C ILE A 76 -18.34 -1.80 -2.54
N GLN A 77 -17.23 -1.82 -3.30
CA GLN A 77 -17.10 -2.46 -4.59
C GLN A 77 -15.99 -3.50 -4.58
N SER A 78 -16.07 -4.48 -5.46
CA SER A 78 -15.08 -5.54 -5.57
C SER A 78 -14.84 -5.90 -7.03
N ILE A 79 -13.57 -6.06 -7.40
CA ILE A 79 -13.12 -6.56 -8.69
C ILE A 79 -12.39 -7.88 -8.48
N ASP A 80 -12.79 -8.93 -9.17
CA ASP A 80 -12.04 -10.18 -9.20
C ASP A 80 -10.93 -10.12 -10.26
N ALA A 81 -9.69 -10.18 -9.80
CA ALA A 81 -8.49 -10.18 -10.60
C ALA A 81 -7.84 -11.58 -10.69
N THR A 82 -8.62 -12.65 -10.51
CA THR A 82 -8.12 -14.02 -10.63
C THR A 82 -7.41 -14.23 -11.98
N GLY A 83 -6.15 -14.70 -11.93
CA GLY A 83 -5.33 -14.92 -13.13
C GLY A 83 -4.80 -13.65 -13.78
N LYS A 84 -5.01 -12.49 -13.16
CA LYS A 84 -4.50 -11.19 -13.65
C LYS A 84 -3.34 -10.70 -12.79
N LEU A 85 -2.49 -9.88 -13.43
CA LEU A 85 -1.45 -9.14 -12.77
C LEU A 85 -2.00 -7.77 -12.33
N VAL A 86 -1.80 -7.43 -11.07
CA VAL A 86 -2.15 -6.13 -10.48
C VAL A 86 -0.85 -5.36 -10.27
N VAL A 87 -0.71 -4.25 -10.97
CA VAL A 87 0.51 -3.42 -10.96
C VAL A 87 0.17 -1.97 -10.62
N PRO A 88 1.12 -1.18 -10.11
CA PRO A 88 0.97 0.27 -10.08
C PRO A 88 0.68 0.83 -11.46
N GLY A 89 -0.02 1.97 -11.53
CA GLY A 89 -0.28 2.65 -12.79
C GLY A 89 1.01 2.88 -13.59
N LEU A 90 0.94 2.64 -14.88
CA LEU A 90 2.09 2.84 -15.76
C LEU A 90 2.31 4.32 -15.99
N VAL A 91 3.57 4.75 -15.93
CA VAL A 91 4.01 6.10 -16.25
C VAL A 91 4.90 6.02 -17.48
N ASP A 92 4.45 6.63 -18.58
CA ASP A 92 5.28 6.78 -19.77
C ASP A 92 6.17 8.01 -19.61
N LEU A 93 7.48 7.77 -19.51
CA LEU A 93 8.48 8.83 -19.36
C LEU A 93 8.91 9.43 -20.71
N HIS A 94 8.46 8.89 -21.84
CA HIS A 94 8.81 9.33 -23.16
C HIS A 94 7.57 9.34 -24.08
N ALA A 95 6.65 10.25 -23.81
CA ALA A 95 5.45 10.42 -24.63
C ALA A 95 5.57 11.66 -25.52
N HIS A 96 5.29 11.49 -26.81
CA HIS A 96 5.19 12.60 -27.75
C HIS A 96 3.75 13.12 -27.79
N VAL A 97 3.48 14.13 -26.98
CA VAL A 97 2.18 14.78 -26.87
C VAL A 97 2.25 16.15 -27.56
N TYR A 98 1.44 16.34 -28.59
CA TYR A 98 1.40 17.59 -29.34
C TYR A 98 -0.04 18.11 -29.46
N PRO A 99 -0.27 19.41 -29.22
CA PRO A 99 -1.61 19.99 -29.27
C PRO A 99 -2.20 20.06 -30.69
N LEU A 100 -1.36 19.97 -31.71
CA LEU A 100 -1.78 20.06 -33.14
C LEU A 100 -0.95 19.05 -33.92
N GLY A 101 -1.64 18.10 -34.54
CA GLY A 101 -1.17 17.00 -35.35
C GLY A 101 0.25 17.10 -35.90
N SER A 102 1.19 16.55 -35.20
CA SER A 102 2.50 16.26 -35.77
C SER A 102 2.48 14.84 -36.33
N ALA A 103 3.36 14.58 -37.30
CA ALA A 103 3.48 13.24 -37.88
C ALA A 103 3.98 12.16 -36.88
N ILE A 104 4.36 12.54 -35.67
CA ILE A 104 5.05 11.68 -34.69
C ILE A 104 4.39 11.72 -33.29
N GLY A 105 3.23 12.34 -33.11
CA GLY A 105 2.62 12.47 -31.79
C GLY A 105 1.13 12.23 -31.80
N LEU A 106 0.58 11.98 -30.61
CA LEU A 106 -0.85 11.86 -30.38
C LEU A 106 -1.38 13.15 -29.72
N PRO A 107 -2.60 13.60 -30.07
CA PRO A 107 -3.27 14.66 -29.33
C PRO A 107 -3.42 14.30 -27.86
N ALA A 108 -3.32 15.29 -26.99
CA ALA A 108 -3.39 15.07 -25.54
C ALA A 108 -4.70 14.41 -25.09
N ASP A 109 -5.80 14.76 -25.72
CA ASP A 109 -7.14 14.21 -25.49
C ASP A 109 -7.27 12.72 -25.85
N SER A 110 -6.46 12.25 -26.80
CA SER A 110 -6.41 10.83 -27.17
C SER A 110 -5.66 9.95 -26.13
N LEU A 111 -4.92 10.58 -25.21
CA LEU A 111 -4.16 9.89 -24.17
C LEU A 111 -4.90 9.84 -22.83
N ILE A 112 -5.97 10.61 -22.68
CA ILE A 112 -6.80 10.62 -21.48
C ILE A 112 -7.91 9.59 -21.69
N VAL A 113 -7.73 8.42 -21.11
CA VAL A 113 -8.78 7.41 -21.01
C VAL A 113 -9.61 7.74 -19.77
N THR A 114 -10.82 8.20 -19.97
CA THR A 114 -11.80 8.41 -18.88
C THR A 114 -12.53 7.14 -18.53
#